data_8101785f9f34dcbf654ad8463779a9bc
#
_entry.id   8101785f9f34dcbf654ad8463779a9bc
#
_cell.length_a   1.000
_cell.length_b   1.000
_cell.length_c   1.000
_cell.angle_alpha   90.00
_cell.angle_beta   90.00
_cell.angle_gamma   90.00
#
_symmetry.space_group_name_H-M   'P 1'
#
loop_
_entity.id
_entity.type
_entity.pdbx_description
1 polymer ?
#
loop_
_entity_poly.entity_id
_entity_poly.type
_entity_poly.pdbx_seq_one_letter_code
_entity_poly.pdbx_strand_id
1 'polypeptide(L)'
;LSLPPEDLLPDSTFVEDTAFVFGETAFLCSAKEETRRNEVESVAKALNDHLKIVNLEPYIDGGDILNTPQALYIGLSTRSNERAIQFLSQKIGKKIISVPVVKGLHLKSAVSYLGNNVLLIDPERVESDAFKNFQWIEVEEKDSYAANCLALGNQIIMPAGFPTIREKIIQHGFETVELEMSEFEKADGGVTCLSIILP
;
A
#
# COMPACT_ATOMS: atom_id res chain seq x y z
N LEU A 1 1.66 12.40 12.83
CA LEU A 1 0.59 12.05 13.77
C LEU A 1 0.80 10.61 14.24
N SER A 2 0.65 10.36 15.55
CA SER A 2 0.65 9.01 16.12
C SER A 2 -0.70 8.76 16.75
N LEU A 3 -1.32 7.62 16.41
CA LEU A 3 -2.60 7.24 17.00
C LEU A 3 -2.37 6.47 18.31
N PRO A 4 -3.28 6.57 19.28
CA PRO A 4 -3.23 5.76 20.48
C PRO A 4 -3.46 4.27 20.15
N PRO A 5 -2.99 3.34 20.98
CA PRO A 5 -3.28 1.92 20.81
C PRO A 5 -4.78 1.63 20.96
N GLU A 6 -5.26 0.66 20.18
CA GLU A 6 -6.65 0.18 20.20
C GLU A 6 -6.67 -1.27 20.69
N ASP A 7 -6.66 -1.46 22.01
CA ASP A 7 -6.47 -2.78 22.65
C ASP A 7 -7.50 -3.86 22.22
N LEU A 8 -8.66 -3.45 21.71
CA LEU A 8 -9.72 -4.34 21.24
C LEU A 8 -9.65 -4.63 19.73
N LEU A 9 -8.75 -3.96 19.01
CA LEU A 9 -8.59 -4.06 17.57
C LEU A 9 -7.13 -4.45 17.24
N PRO A 10 -6.79 -5.72 17.29
CA PRO A 10 -5.40 -6.18 17.21
C PRO A 10 -4.68 -5.80 15.92
N ASP A 11 -5.42 -5.63 14.81
CA ASP A 11 -4.87 -5.25 13.51
C ASP A 11 -4.83 -3.72 13.29
N SER A 12 -5.26 -2.91 14.27
CA SER A 12 -5.34 -1.44 14.15
C SER A 12 -3.98 -0.76 13.93
N THR A 13 -2.87 -1.46 14.17
CA THR A 13 -1.52 -0.99 13.81
C THR A 13 -1.32 -0.87 12.29
N PHE A 14 -2.11 -1.61 11.48
CA PHE A 14 -2.04 -1.60 10.02
C PHE A 14 -2.96 -0.53 9.43
N VAL A 15 -2.69 0.72 9.81
CA VAL A 15 -3.54 1.89 9.47
C VAL A 15 -3.71 2.12 7.97
N GLU A 16 -2.78 1.66 7.14
CA GLU A 16 -2.84 1.79 5.70
C GLU A 16 -4.14 1.25 5.11
N ASP A 17 -4.66 0.14 5.67
CA ASP A 17 -5.87 -0.52 5.16
C ASP A 17 -7.15 0.29 5.41
N THR A 18 -7.11 1.24 6.34
CA THR A 18 -8.29 2.01 6.75
C THR A 18 -8.56 3.23 5.89
N ALA A 19 -7.56 3.78 5.20
CA ALA A 19 -7.74 4.95 4.35
C ALA A 19 -6.64 5.10 3.30
N PHE A 20 -6.96 5.74 2.18
CA PHE A 20 -5.94 6.26 1.30
C PHE A 20 -6.18 7.74 0.99
N VAL A 21 -5.11 8.47 0.72
CA VAL A 21 -5.17 9.91 0.47
C VAL A 21 -4.88 10.22 -1.00
N PHE A 22 -5.76 11.03 -1.60
CA PHE A 22 -5.58 11.53 -2.95
C PHE A 22 -5.87 13.03 -3.01
N GLY A 23 -4.85 13.83 -3.26
CA GLY A 23 -4.92 15.28 -3.14
C GLY A 23 -5.33 15.69 -1.72
N GLU A 24 -6.32 16.54 -1.58
CA GLU A 24 -6.85 17.01 -0.28
C GLU A 24 -7.98 16.13 0.27
N THR A 25 -8.13 14.90 -0.24
CA THR A 25 -9.22 14.00 0.16
C THR A 25 -8.68 12.70 0.72
N ALA A 26 -9.13 12.35 1.91
CA ALA A 26 -8.97 11.02 2.50
C ALA A 26 -10.20 10.17 2.16
N PHE A 27 -9.99 9.07 1.48
CA PHE A 27 -11.00 8.07 1.21
C PHE A 27 -10.91 7.00 2.29
N LEU A 28 -11.91 6.94 3.16
CA LEU A 28 -11.98 5.94 4.22
C LEU A 28 -12.39 4.61 3.62
N CYS A 29 -11.56 3.62 3.79
CA CYS A 29 -11.77 2.27 3.31
C CYS A 29 -12.81 1.53 4.17
N SER A 30 -13.51 0.59 3.57
CA SER A 30 -14.42 -0.30 4.26
C SER A 30 -13.82 -1.69 4.24
N ALA A 31 -13.34 -2.18 5.36
CA ALA A 31 -12.76 -3.51 5.47
C ALA A 31 -13.80 -4.60 5.18
N LYS A 32 -13.42 -5.59 4.38
CA LYS A 32 -14.23 -6.79 4.15
C LYS A 32 -14.42 -7.58 5.45
N GLU A 33 -13.35 -7.70 6.24
CA GLU A 33 -13.35 -8.39 7.52
C GLU A 33 -14.10 -7.57 8.57
N GLU A 34 -15.16 -8.16 9.15
CA GLU A 34 -16.01 -7.46 10.12
C GLU A 34 -15.26 -7.02 11.37
N THR A 35 -14.29 -7.81 11.81
CA THR A 35 -13.46 -7.53 12.99
C THR A 35 -12.60 -6.28 12.84
N ARG A 36 -12.29 -5.86 11.59
CA ARG A 36 -11.45 -4.71 11.27
C ARG A 36 -12.23 -3.43 10.96
N ARG A 37 -13.56 -3.50 10.83
CA ARG A 37 -14.37 -2.35 10.38
C ARG A 37 -14.29 -1.13 11.28
N ASN A 38 -14.08 -1.32 12.57
CA ASN A 38 -14.01 -0.21 13.53
C ASN A 38 -12.63 0.46 13.57
N GLU A 39 -11.60 -0.13 12.96
CA GLU A 39 -10.24 0.45 12.90
C GLU A 39 -10.22 1.81 12.20
N VAL A 40 -11.16 2.05 11.30
CA VAL A 40 -11.27 3.30 10.55
C VAL A 40 -11.66 4.51 11.41
N GLU A 41 -12.27 4.33 12.59
CA GLU A 41 -12.85 5.42 13.38
C GLU A 41 -11.79 6.37 13.94
N SER A 42 -10.72 5.84 14.53
CA SER A 42 -9.62 6.65 15.06
C SER A 42 -8.84 7.35 13.94
N VAL A 43 -8.63 6.66 12.82
CA VAL A 43 -7.99 7.23 11.63
C VAL A 43 -8.84 8.34 11.01
N ALA A 44 -10.15 8.12 10.85
CA ALA A 44 -11.07 9.12 10.33
C ALA A 44 -11.05 10.40 11.18
N LYS A 45 -11.07 10.25 12.51
CA LYS A 45 -11.00 11.39 13.45
C LYS A 45 -9.69 12.16 13.28
N ALA A 46 -8.55 11.47 13.16
CA ALA A 46 -7.26 12.11 12.99
C ALA A 46 -7.12 12.83 11.63
N LEU A 47 -7.70 12.27 10.56
CA LEU A 47 -7.63 12.87 9.22
C LEU A 47 -8.61 14.02 9.00
N ASN A 48 -9.74 14.06 9.71
CA ASN A 48 -10.80 15.04 9.52
C ASN A 48 -10.37 16.49 9.77
N ASP A 49 -9.36 16.71 10.60
CA ASP A 49 -8.82 18.05 10.87
C ASP A 49 -7.90 18.56 9.75
N HIS A 50 -7.52 17.70 8.81
CA HIS A 50 -6.52 17.98 7.78
C HIS A 50 -7.04 17.80 6.35
N LEU A 51 -8.00 16.89 6.13
CA LEU A 51 -8.44 16.47 4.81
C LEU A 51 -9.96 16.38 4.72
N LYS A 52 -10.47 16.51 3.49
CA LYS A 52 -11.88 16.19 3.21
C LYS A 52 -12.07 14.68 3.32
N ILE A 53 -13.11 14.25 4.06
CA ILE A 53 -13.39 12.83 4.24
C ILE A 53 -14.46 12.35 3.24
N VAL A 54 -14.19 11.20 2.61
CA VAL A 54 -15.13 10.48 1.75
C VAL A 54 -15.14 9.00 2.14
N ASN A 55 -16.31 8.49 2.52
CA ASN A 55 -16.45 7.06 2.84
C ASN A 55 -16.57 6.23 1.56
N LEU A 56 -15.89 5.10 1.51
CA LEU A 56 -16.04 4.07 0.49
C LEU A 56 -17.01 3.00 1.00
N GLU A 57 -18.17 2.89 0.37
CA GLU A 57 -19.16 1.87 0.76
C GLU A 57 -18.80 0.44 0.31
N PRO A 58 -18.25 0.25 -0.94
CA PRO A 58 -17.74 -1.06 -1.34
C PRO A 58 -16.46 -1.39 -0.56
N TYR A 59 -16.29 -2.66 -0.19
CA TYR A 59 -15.08 -3.03 0.53
C TYR A 59 -13.83 -2.92 -0.35
N ILE A 60 -12.81 -2.34 0.24
CA ILE A 60 -11.47 -2.18 -0.30
C ILE A 60 -10.53 -1.89 0.88
N ASP A 61 -9.35 -2.48 0.86
CA ASP A 61 -8.28 -2.16 1.78
C ASP A 61 -7.28 -1.21 1.09
N GLY A 62 -6.73 -0.25 1.83
CA GLY A 62 -5.74 0.70 1.31
C GLY A 62 -4.44 0.03 0.83
N GLY A 63 -4.13 -1.19 1.33
CA GLY A 63 -3.04 -2.03 0.86
C GLY A 63 -3.17 -2.47 -0.60
N ASP A 64 -4.37 -2.41 -1.18
CA ASP A 64 -4.60 -2.67 -2.60
C ASP A 64 -4.47 -1.43 -3.49
N ILE A 65 -4.22 -0.25 -2.93
CA ILE A 65 -4.19 1.01 -3.70
C ILE A 65 -2.76 1.51 -3.86
N LEU A 66 -2.22 1.41 -5.07
CA LEU A 66 -0.90 1.92 -5.43
C LEU A 66 -1.03 3.16 -6.31
N ASN A 67 -0.64 4.31 -5.77
CA ASN A 67 -0.68 5.58 -6.49
C ASN A 67 0.67 5.86 -7.16
N THR A 68 0.66 6.08 -8.48
CA THR A 68 1.83 6.48 -9.27
C THR A 68 1.51 7.73 -10.09
N PRO A 69 2.46 8.47 -10.65
CA PRO A 69 2.15 9.60 -11.51
C PRO A 69 1.24 9.27 -12.70
N GLN A 70 1.36 8.07 -13.28
CA GLN A 70 0.65 7.67 -14.50
C GLN A 70 -0.78 7.22 -14.25
N ALA A 71 -1.02 6.51 -13.15
CA ALA A 71 -2.31 5.91 -12.83
C ALA A 71 -2.42 5.55 -11.35
N LEU A 72 -3.65 5.28 -10.93
CA LEU A 72 -3.95 4.59 -9.70
C LEU A 72 -4.14 3.11 -10.03
N TYR A 73 -3.27 2.26 -9.53
CA TYR A 73 -3.38 0.81 -9.66
C TYR A 73 -4.13 0.25 -8.48
N ILE A 74 -5.13 -0.58 -8.73
CA ILE A 74 -5.94 -1.17 -7.66
C ILE A 74 -5.90 -2.69 -7.77
N GLY A 75 -5.43 -3.32 -6.71
CA GLY A 75 -5.39 -4.77 -6.58
C GLY A 75 -6.79 -5.38 -6.54
N LEU A 76 -7.02 -6.38 -7.38
CA LEU A 76 -8.15 -7.29 -7.26
C LEU A 76 -7.71 -8.48 -6.42
N SER A 77 -7.67 -8.27 -5.12
CA SER A 77 -7.35 -9.26 -4.10
C SER A 77 -8.63 -9.85 -3.49
N THR A 78 -8.47 -10.68 -2.47
CA THR A 78 -9.60 -11.13 -1.66
C THR A 78 -10.20 -10.02 -0.79
N ARG A 79 -9.51 -8.90 -0.64
CA ARG A 79 -9.85 -7.76 0.23
C ARG A 79 -10.47 -6.57 -0.51
N SER A 80 -10.47 -6.58 -1.84
CA SER A 80 -10.98 -5.49 -2.66
C SER A 80 -11.84 -6.02 -3.81
N ASN A 81 -12.83 -5.23 -4.24
CA ASN A 81 -13.75 -5.65 -5.29
C ASN A 81 -13.91 -4.60 -6.42
N GLU A 82 -14.42 -5.04 -7.56
CA GLU A 82 -14.63 -4.20 -8.73
C GLU A 82 -15.58 -3.01 -8.49
N ARG A 83 -16.52 -3.12 -7.55
CA ARG A 83 -17.44 -2.00 -7.25
C ARG A 83 -16.68 -0.83 -6.63
N ALA A 84 -15.64 -1.11 -5.81
CA ALA A 84 -14.78 -0.08 -5.26
C ALA A 84 -14.02 0.65 -6.36
N ILE A 85 -13.52 -0.08 -7.37
CA ILE A 85 -12.85 0.51 -8.54
C ILE A 85 -13.81 1.42 -9.31
N GLN A 86 -15.04 0.97 -9.56
CA GLN A 86 -16.06 1.78 -10.23
C GLN A 86 -16.41 3.04 -9.44
N PHE A 87 -16.54 2.94 -8.11
CA PHE A 87 -16.80 4.09 -7.25
C PHE A 87 -15.65 5.10 -7.32
N LEU A 88 -14.40 4.65 -7.18
CA LEU A 88 -13.23 5.50 -7.23
C LEU A 88 -13.06 6.17 -8.61
N SER A 89 -13.38 5.47 -9.69
CA SER A 89 -13.29 6.04 -11.05
C SER A 89 -14.23 7.23 -11.27
N GLN A 90 -15.33 7.31 -10.52
CA GLN A 90 -16.27 8.43 -10.57
C GLN A 90 -15.83 9.62 -9.69
N LYS A 91 -14.96 9.38 -8.72
CA LYS A 91 -14.53 10.38 -7.73
C LYS A 91 -13.14 10.94 -8.00
N ILE A 92 -12.29 10.15 -8.63
CA ILE A 92 -10.88 10.48 -8.86
C ILE A 92 -10.68 10.71 -10.35
N GLY A 93 -10.27 11.93 -10.74
CA GLY A 93 -10.01 12.30 -12.13
C GLY A 93 -8.69 11.74 -12.68
N LYS A 94 -8.26 10.57 -12.21
CA LYS A 94 -7.03 9.89 -12.61
C LYS A 94 -7.36 8.54 -13.23
N LYS A 95 -6.53 8.12 -14.20
CA LYS A 95 -6.68 6.78 -14.79
C LYS A 95 -6.57 5.72 -13.69
N ILE A 96 -7.52 4.79 -13.67
CA ILE A 96 -7.49 3.63 -12.76
C ILE A 96 -7.23 2.38 -13.58
N ILE A 97 -6.35 1.52 -13.07
CA ILE A 97 -5.99 0.23 -13.67
C ILE A 97 -6.17 -0.85 -12.60
N SER A 98 -7.02 -1.81 -12.86
CA SER A 98 -7.17 -2.99 -12.01
C SER A 98 -6.05 -3.99 -12.27
N VAL A 99 -5.53 -4.59 -11.20
CA VAL A 99 -4.43 -5.56 -11.24
C VAL A 99 -4.84 -6.80 -10.44
N PRO A 100 -5.04 -7.96 -11.08
CA PRO A 100 -5.25 -9.19 -10.34
C PRO A 100 -4.06 -9.51 -9.44
N VAL A 101 -4.34 -9.77 -8.15
CA VAL A 101 -3.36 -10.26 -7.18
C VAL A 101 -3.43 -11.78 -7.17
N VAL A 102 -2.34 -12.43 -7.58
CA VAL A 102 -2.27 -13.89 -7.75
C VAL A 102 -1.91 -14.59 -6.45
N LYS A 103 -0.96 -14.00 -5.71
CA LYS A 103 -0.51 -14.51 -4.40
C LYS A 103 -0.37 -13.36 -3.42
N GLY A 104 -0.73 -13.60 -2.16
CA GLY A 104 -0.59 -12.62 -1.07
C GLY A 104 -1.89 -11.90 -0.75
N LEU A 105 -1.83 -11.01 0.22
CA LEU A 105 -3.00 -10.37 0.80
C LEU A 105 -3.45 -9.15 -0.03
N HIS A 106 -2.49 -8.32 -0.45
CA HIS A 106 -2.73 -7.04 -1.13
C HIS A 106 -1.76 -6.80 -2.29
N LEU A 107 -2.08 -5.87 -3.18
CA LEU A 107 -1.21 -5.42 -4.27
C LEU A 107 0.14 -4.92 -3.74
N LYS A 108 0.14 -4.09 -2.69
CA LYS A 108 1.37 -3.52 -2.12
C LYS A 108 2.26 -4.53 -1.37
N SER A 109 1.76 -5.74 -1.12
CA SER A 109 2.63 -6.85 -0.68
C SER A 109 3.57 -7.34 -1.80
N ALA A 110 3.29 -7.00 -3.05
CA ALA A 110 4.04 -7.46 -4.21
C ALA A 110 4.65 -6.32 -5.05
N VAL A 111 4.17 -5.08 -4.89
CA VAL A 111 4.60 -3.96 -5.74
C VAL A 111 4.71 -2.67 -4.91
N SER A 112 5.86 -2.02 -4.99
CA SER A 112 6.09 -0.68 -4.44
C SER A 112 6.59 0.27 -5.54
N TYR A 113 6.01 1.47 -5.62
CA TYR A 113 6.50 2.53 -6.48
C TYR A 113 7.57 3.34 -5.75
N LEU A 114 8.80 3.30 -6.26
CA LEU A 114 9.95 3.95 -5.62
C LEU A 114 10.16 5.40 -6.07
N GLY A 115 9.50 5.81 -7.13
CA GLY A 115 9.77 7.10 -7.80
C GLY A 115 10.50 6.90 -9.13
N ASN A 116 10.72 7.98 -9.89
CA ASN A 116 11.52 7.98 -11.13
C ASN A 116 11.13 6.88 -12.14
N ASN A 117 9.86 6.52 -12.21
CA ASN A 117 9.34 5.43 -13.05
C ASN A 117 9.90 4.04 -12.70
N VAL A 118 10.36 3.82 -11.47
CA VAL A 118 10.90 2.55 -10.96
C VAL A 118 9.89 1.88 -10.04
N LEU A 119 9.68 0.60 -10.23
CA LEU A 119 8.94 -0.29 -9.33
C LEU A 119 9.87 -1.33 -8.73
N LEU A 120 9.68 -1.60 -7.45
CA LEU A 120 10.11 -2.83 -6.82
C LEU A 120 8.94 -3.81 -6.92
N ILE A 121 9.13 -4.99 -7.53
CA ILE A 121 8.03 -5.88 -7.89
C ILE A 121 8.42 -7.35 -7.77
N ASP A 122 7.52 -8.14 -7.17
CA ASP A 122 7.51 -9.60 -7.30
C ASP A 122 6.48 -9.95 -8.41
N PRO A 123 6.94 -10.24 -9.64
CA PRO A 123 6.06 -10.43 -10.78
C PRO A 123 5.26 -11.74 -10.73
N GLU A 124 5.61 -12.69 -9.85
CA GLU A 124 4.85 -13.93 -9.70
C GLU A 124 3.59 -13.78 -8.83
N ARG A 125 3.48 -12.65 -8.13
CA ARG A 125 2.36 -12.38 -7.22
C ARG A 125 1.23 -11.55 -7.82
N VAL A 126 1.46 -10.92 -8.98
CA VAL A 126 0.49 -10.04 -9.65
C VAL A 126 0.47 -10.26 -11.16
N GLU A 127 -0.61 -9.89 -11.81
CA GLU A 127 -0.64 -9.78 -13.28
C GLU A 127 0.23 -8.59 -13.72
N SER A 128 1.50 -8.88 -13.96
CA SER A 128 2.56 -7.88 -14.11
C SER A 128 2.51 -7.06 -15.40
N ASP A 129 1.77 -7.50 -16.43
CA ASP A 129 1.59 -6.77 -17.70
C ASP A 129 1.07 -5.34 -17.50
N ALA A 130 0.33 -5.10 -16.42
CA ALA A 130 -0.14 -3.77 -16.05
C ALA A 130 1.01 -2.77 -15.82
N PHE A 131 2.19 -3.26 -15.50
CA PHE A 131 3.36 -2.49 -15.08
C PHE A 131 4.48 -2.41 -16.13
N LYS A 132 4.28 -2.94 -17.35
CA LYS A 132 5.30 -3.03 -18.42
C LYS A 132 5.98 -1.73 -18.83
N ASN A 133 5.39 -0.59 -18.50
CA ASN A 133 5.93 0.73 -18.84
C ASN A 133 6.87 1.31 -17.75
N PHE A 134 7.07 0.58 -16.66
CA PHE A 134 7.99 0.94 -15.60
C PHE A 134 9.32 0.22 -15.76
N GLN A 135 10.36 0.76 -15.16
CA GLN A 135 11.59 0.03 -14.89
C GLN A 135 11.36 -0.83 -13.64
N TRP A 136 11.77 -2.09 -13.69
CA TRP A 136 11.57 -3.01 -12.58
C TRP A 136 12.86 -3.32 -11.86
N ILE A 137 12.79 -3.31 -10.55
CA ILE A 137 13.69 -4.02 -9.66
C ILE A 137 12.93 -5.30 -9.28
N GLU A 138 13.27 -6.41 -9.92
CA GLU A 138 12.59 -7.67 -9.65
C GLU A 138 13.04 -8.26 -8.32
N VAL A 139 12.04 -8.72 -7.54
CA VAL A 139 12.20 -9.43 -6.29
C VAL A 139 11.89 -10.90 -6.52
N GLU A 140 12.83 -11.78 -6.16
CA GLU A 140 12.66 -13.22 -6.22
C GLU A 140 11.79 -13.73 -5.06
N GLU A 141 11.14 -14.88 -5.21
CA GLU A 141 10.23 -15.46 -4.20
C GLU A 141 10.84 -15.53 -2.79
N LYS A 142 12.14 -15.87 -2.68
CA LYS A 142 12.85 -15.95 -1.39
C LYS A 142 12.96 -14.60 -0.65
N ASP A 143 12.93 -13.51 -1.40
CA ASP A 143 13.06 -12.13 -0.91
C ASP A 143 11.71 -11.38 -0.99
N SER A 144 10.60 -12.07 -1.26
CA SER A 144 9.29 -11.52 -1.61
C SER A 144 8.76 -10.50 -0.58
N TYR A 145 9.06 -10.68 0.71
CA TYR A 145 8.69 -9.73 1.75
C TYR A 145 9.27 -8.32 1.52
N ALA A 146 10.47 -8.23 0.93
CA ALA A 146 11.10 -6.95 0.60
C ALA A 146 10.41 -6.18 -0.53
N ALA A 147 9.45 -6.77 -1.24
CA ALA A 147 8.67 -6.04 -2.26
C ALA A 147 7.82 -4.92 -1.66
N ASN A 148 7.51 -4.98 -0.36
CA ASN A 148 6.81 -3.93 0.35
C ASN A 148 7.78 -2.91 0.94
N CYS A 149 7.92 -1.77 0.25
CA CYS A 149 8.74 -0.64 0.65
C CYS A 149 7.95 0.66 0.60
N LEU A 150 8.33 1.63 1.44
CA LEU A 150 7.75 2.96 1.46
C LEU A 150 8.75 3.99 0.91
N ALA A 151 8.36 4.68 -0.17
CA ALA A 151 9.16 5.76 -0.75
C ALA A 151 8.79 7.12 -0.15
N LEU A 152 9.77 7.83 0.39
CA LEU A 152 9.67 9.20 0.88
C LEU A 152 10.70 10.06 0.15
N GLY A 153 10.31 10.66 -0.97
CA GLY A 153 11.24 11.35 -1.86
C GLY A 153 12.28 10.37 -2.43
N ASN A 154 13.57 10.62 -2.14
CA ASN A 154 14.67 9.74 -2.58
C ASN A 154 15.02 8.63 -1.58
N GLN A 155 14.40 8.64 -0.41
CA GLN A 155 14.60 7.62 0.63
C GLN A 155 13.57 6.50 0.50
N ILE A 156 14.06 5.27 0.48
CA ILE A 156 13.23 4.06 0.48
C ILE A 156 13.36 3.38 1.84
N ILE A 157 12.27 3.35 2.58
CA ILE A 157 12.16 2.60 3.83
C ILE A 157 11.81 1.16 3.46
N MET A 158 12.63 0.22 3.88
CA MET A 158 12.53 -1.19 3.53
C MET A 158 12.73 -2.09 4.77
N PRO A 159 12.23 -3.33 4.73
CA PRO A 159 12.53 -4.29 5.79
C PRO A 159 14.04 -4.63 5.81
N ALA A 160 14.61 -4.81 7.00
CA ALA A 160 15.98 -5.27 7.17
C ALA A 160 16.13 -6.75 6.76
N GLY A 161 17.37 -7.15 6.43
CA GLY A 161 17.68 -8.53 6.12
C GLY A 161 17.69 -8.88 4.62
N PHE A 162 17.50 -7.91 3.72
CA PHE A 162 17.45 -8.11 2.26
C PHE A 162 18.57 -7.35 1.53
N PRO A 163 19.86 -7.71 1.75
CA PRO A 163 20.99 -6.94 1.22
C PRO A 163 21.02 -6.87 -0.31
N THR A 164 20.60 -7.93 -0.99
CA THR A 164 20.54 -7.96 -2.45
C THR A 164 19.54 -6.95 -3.01
N ILE A 165 18.37 -6.86 -2.39
CA ILE A 165 17.33 -5.90 -2.81
C ILE A 165 17.79 -4.47 -2.48
N ARG A 166 18.37 -4.26 -1.31
CA ARG A 166 18.97 -2.97 -0.92
C ARG A 166 19.99 -2.48 -1.93
N GLU A 167 20.92 -3.34 -2.35
CA GLU A 167 21.93 -2.98 -3.37
C GLU A 167 21.29 -2.60 -4.70
N LYS A 168 20.30 -3.37 -5.18
CA LYS A 168 19.55 -3.03 -6.40
C LYS A 168 18.87 -1.66 -6.30
N ILE A 169 18.25 -1.33 -5.18
CA ILE A 169 17.60 -0.04 -4.94
C ILE A 169 18.64 1.10 -5.00
N ILE A 170 19.79 0.94 -4.34
CA ILE A 170 20.89 1.92 -4.37
C ILE A 170 21.43 2.12 -5.78
N GLN A 171 21.60 1.06 -6.57
CA GLN A 171 22.06 1.12 -7.96
C GLN A 171 21.10 1.91 -8.87
N HIS A 172 19.82 2.02 -8.51
CA HIS A 172 18.83 2.85 -9.19
C HIS A 172 18.82 4.31 -8.69
N GLY A 173 19.77 4.67 -7.81
CA GLY A 173 19.96 6.06 -7.36
C GLY A 173 19.16 6.46 -6.13
N PHE A 174 18.56 5.50 -5.42
CA PHE A 174 17.83 5.75 -4.17
C PHE A 174 18.73 5.56 -2.94
N GLU A 175 18.34 6.19 -1.84
CA GLU A 175 18.88 5.93 -0.51
C GLU A 175 17.96 4.95 0.22
N THR A 176 18.52 4.12 1.11
CA THR A 176 17.74 3.14 1.85
C THR A 176 17.81 3.34 3.35
N VAL A 177 16.68 3.13 4.01
CA VAL A 177 16.56 3.03 5.48
C VAL A 177 15.97 1.67 5.79
N GLU A 178 16.70 0.84 6.53
CA GLU A 178 16.26 -0.51 6.90
C GLU A 178 15.58 -0.48 8.27
N LEU A 179 14.42 -1.13 8.37
CA LEU A 179 13.66 -1.29 9.61
C LEU A 179 13.55 -2.77 9.98
N GLU A 180 13.69 -3.05 11.27
CA GLU A 180 13.38 -4.37 11.81
C GLU A 180 11.86 -4.60 11.80
N MET A 181 11.43 -5.57 11.01
CA MET A 181 10.02 -5.82 10.74
C MET A 181 9.56 -7.23 11.14
N SER A 182 10.41 -8.03 11.77
CA SER A 182 10.16 -9.46 12.02
C SER A 182 8.89 -9.76 12.81
N GLU A 183 8.46 -8.88 13.73
CA GLU A 183 7.21 -9.07 14.46
C GLU A 183 5.98 -8.73 13.61
N PHE A 184 6.08 -7.71 12.78
CA PHE A 184 4.99 -7.35 11.85
C PHE A 184 4.86 -8.37 10.70
N GLU A 185 5.98 -8.92 10.21
CA GLU A 185 5.98 -9.98 9.21
C GLU A 185 5.19 -11.22 9.64
N LYS A 186 5.26 -11.59 10.93
CA LYS A 186 4.47 -12.71 11.48
C LYS A 186 2.96 -12.49 11.41
N ALA A 187 2.54 -11.24 11.28
CA ALA A 187 1.15 -10.83 11.13
C ALA A 187 0.83 -10.37 9.68
N ASP A 188 1.64 -10.77 8.69
CA ASP A 188 1.56 -10.39 7.28
C ASP A 188 1.67 -8.87 7.03
N GLY A 189 2.18 -8.10 7.99
CA GLY A 189 2.33 -6.65 7.90
C GLY A 189 3.66 -6.25 7.26
N GLY A 190 3.62 -5.33 6.31
CA GLY A 190 4.80 -4.72 5.67
C GLY A 190 5.03 -3.29 6.14
N VAL A 191 6.08 -2.66 5.60
CA VAL A 191 6.47 -1.29 5.97
C VAL A 191 5.36 -0.27 5.68
N THR A 192 4.71 -0.39 4.51
CA THR A 192 3.65 0.56 4.13
C THR A 192 2.42 0.44 5.02
N CYS A 193 2.16 -0.77 5.55
CA CYS A 193 0.97 -1.04 6.36
C CYS A 193 0.87 -0.16 7.62
N LEU A 194 2.01 0.33 8.12
CA LEU A 194 2.12 1.07 9.37
C LEU A 194 1.85 2.57 9.25
N SER A 195 1.53 3.08 8.04
CA SER A 195 1.39 4.52 7.86
C SER A 195 0.43 4.91 6.72
N ILE A 196 -0.14 6.11 6.86
CA ILE A 196 -0.85 6.81 5.79
C ILE A 196 -0.06 8.06 5.47
N ILE A 197 0.33 8.25 4.21
CA ILE A 197 1.11 9.39 3.77
C ILE A 197 0.16 10.55 3.44
N LEU A 198 0.39 11.68 4.06
CA LEU A 198 -0.32 12.94 3.80
C LEU A 198 0.46 13.79 2.78
N PRO A 199 -0.24 14.65 2.02
CA PRO A 199 0.38 15.54 1.03
C PRO A 199 1.33 16.56 1.65
#